data_de1df2bb751a1094a277bb8300170a94
#
_entry.id   de1df2bb751a1094a277bb8300170a94
#
_cell.length_a   1.000
_cell.length_b   1.000
_cell.length_c   1.000
_cell.angle_alpha   90.00
_cell.angle_beta   90.00
_cell.angle_gamma   90.00
#
_symmetry.space_group_name_H-M   'P 1'
#
loop_
_entity.id
_entity.type
_entity.pdbx_description
1 polymer ?
#
loop_
_entity_poly.entity_id
_entity_poly.type
_entity_poly.pdbx_seq_one_letter_code
_entity_poly.pdbx_strand_id
1 'polypeptide(L)'
;MTRSVTIGRIDVQPGNLQSVVVEGRRVGLANVDGRLYAFDDECTHEQCPLVEEGTLDGRILTCGCHGAQYDVTSGKVLAPPAPRPIASYPVHVRDGEVTIEI
;
A
#
# COMPACT_ATOMS: atom_id res chain seq x y z
N MET A 1 -12.12 15.30 -3.88
CA MET A 1 -11.52 16.09 -2.79
C MET A 1 -10.80 15.17 -1.84
N THR A 2 -9.56 15.48 -1.51
CA THR A 2 -8.77 14.65 -0.61
C THR A 2 -8.80 15.22 0.81
N ARG A 3 -8.65 14.34 1.79
CA ARG A 3 -8.53 14.72 3.19
C ARG A 3 -7.25 14.12 3.75
N SER A 4 -6.58 14.87 4.61
CA SER A 4 -5.41 14.38 5.32
C SER A 4 -5.84 13.77 6.63
N VAL A 5 -5.47 12.51 6.85
CA VAL A 5 -5.78 11.78 8.07
C VAL A 5 -4.48 11.34 8.73
N THR A 6 -4.24 11.82 9.95
CA THR A 6 -3.06 11.41 10.71
C THR A 6 -3.39 10.16 11.50
N ILE A 7 -2.63 9.10 11.25
CA ILE A 7 -2.88 7.78 11.86
C ILE A 7 -1.91 7.46 13.00
N GLY A 8 -1.08 8.43 13.39
CA GLY A 8 -0.16 8.27 14.49
C GLY A 8 1.21 7.74 14.07
N ARG A 9 1.95 7.22 15.02
CA ARG A 9 3.29 6.70 14.78
C ARG A 9 3.19 5.26 14.30
N ILE A 10 3.65 5.02 13.09
CA ILE A 10 3.67 3.69 12.49
C ILE A 10 5.10 3.39 12.08
N ASP A 11 5.63 2.27 12.55
CA ASP A 11 7.00 1.86 12.26
C ASP A 11 6.99 0.66 11.33
N VAL A 12 7.18 0.91 10.03
CA VAL A 12 7.29 -0.13 9.02
C VAL A 12 8.75 -0.21 8.60
N GLN A 13 9.38 -1.33 8.84
CA GLN A 13 10.79 -1.52 8.49
C GLN A 13 10.98 -1.60 6.97
N PRO A 14 12.15 -1.20 6.44
CA PRO A 14 12.41 -1.31 5.00
C PRO A 14 12.16 -2.73 4.48
N GLY A 15 11.44 -2.81 3.36
CA GLY A 15 11.08 -4.09 2.76
C GLY A 15 9.81 -4.73 3.31
N ASN A 16 9.19 -4.13 4.32
CA ASN A 16 8.01 -4.68 4.96
C ASN A 16 6.72 -3.97 4.54
N LEU A 17 5.62 -4.67 4.82
CA LEU A 17 4.25 -4.19 4.57
C LEU A 17 3.50 -4.15 5.90
N GLN A 18 2.57 -3.21 6.03
CA GLN A 18 1.68 -3.14 7.18
C GLN A 18 0.31 -2.65 6.77
N SER A 19 -0.74 -3.27 7.31
CA SER A 19 -2.12 -2.85 7.07
C SER A 19 -2.56 -1.89 8.17
N VAL A 20 -3.28 -0.85 7.78
CA VAL A 20 -3.89 0.11 8.71
C VAL A 20 -5.31 0.38 8.25
N VAL A 21 -6.15 0.86 9.15
CA VAL A 21 -7.51 1.27 8.81
C VAL A 21 -7.59 2.79 8.90
N VAL A 22 -7.99 3.41 7.79
CA VAL A 22 -8.11 4.86 7.68
C VAL A 22 -9.57 5.17 7.33
N GLU A 23 -10.31 5.69 8.30
CA GLU A 23 -11.72 6.04 8.14
C GLU A 23 -12.55 4.89 7.57
N GLY A 24 -12.38 3.70 8.15
CA GLY A 24 -13.12 2.50 7.76
C GLY A 24 -12.58 1.81 6.52
N ARG A 25 -11.53 2.34 5.90
CA ARG A 25 -10.92 1.77 4.69
C ARG A 25 -9.61 1.09 5.04
N ARG A 26 -9.40 -0.11 4.53
CA ARG A 26 -8.13 -0.82 4.70
C ARG A 26 -7.11 -0.27 3.74
N VAL A 27 -5.98 0.17 4.30
CA VAL A 27 -4.88 0.77 3.53
C VAL A 27 -3.62 -0.01 3.86
N GLY A 28 -2.83 -0.33 2.84
CA GLY A 28 -1.52 -0.93 3.03
C GLY A 28 -0.45 0.13 3.04
N LEU A 29 0.57 -0.08 3.87
CA LEU A 29 1.77 0.73 3.89
C LEU A 29 2.96 -0.14 3.50
N ALA A 30 3.77 0.36 2.57
CA ALA A 30 5.00 -0.31 2.16
C ALA A 30 6.18 0.60 2.41
N ASN A 31 7.25 0.04 2.97
CA ASN A 31 8.50 0.79 3.11
C ASN A 31 9.44 0.36 1.99
N VAL A 32 9.68 1.29 1.04
CA VAL A 32 10.60 1.09 -0.08
C VAL A 32 11.80 1.99 0.15
N ASP A 33 12.92 1.39 0.52
CA ASP A 33 14.18 2.11 0.76
C ASP A 33 14.06 3.26 1.76
N GLY A 34 13.25 3.07 2.81
CA GLY A 34 13.07 4.05 3.87
C GLY A 34 11.92 5.02 3.66
N ARG A 35 11.24 4.95 2.51
CA ARG A 35 10.11 5.81 2.21
C ARG A 35 8.81 5.02 2.25
N LEU A 36 7.77 5.58 2.88
CA LEU A 36 6.48 4.93 2.98
C LEU A 36 5.57 5.29 1.79
N TYR A 37 4.88 4.27 1.31
CA TYR A 37 3.85 4.41 0.25
C TYR A 37 2.57 3.77 0.76
N ALA A 38 1.44 4.40 0.45
CA ALA A 38 0.13 3.90 0.85
C ALA A 38 -0.68 3.48 -0.37
N PHE A 39 -1.42 2.40 -0.25
CA PHE A 39 -2.22 1.84 -1.33
C PHE A 39 -3.45 1.14 -0.75
N ASP A 40 -4.47 0.90 -1.60
CA ASP A 40 -5.61 0.10 -1.18
C ASP A 40 -5.14 -1.32 -0.88
N ASP A 41 -5.49 -1.83 0.30
CA ASP A 41 -5.09 -3.17 0.73
C ASP A 41 -6.04 -4.24 0.17
N GLU A 42 -6.22 -4.22 -1.15
CA GLU A 42 -7.10 -5.15 -1.84
C GLU A 42 -6.68 -5.26 -3.31
N CYS A 43 -6.48 -6.48 -3.78
CA CYS A 43 -6.12 -6.72 -5.16
C CYS A 43 -7.29 -6.38 -6.08
N THR A 44 -7.00 -5.75 -7.24
CA THR A 44 -8.05 -5.27 -8.14
C THR A 44 -8.75 -6.39 -8.92
N HIS A 45 -8.18 -7.59 -9.01
CA HIS A 45 -8.83 -8.70 -9.72
C HIS A 45 -9.81 -9.47 -8.83
N GLU A 46 -9.61 -9.44 -7.51
CA GLU A 46 -10.53 -10.00 -6.53
C GLU A 46 -10.18 -9.49 -5.13
N GLN A 47 -11.02 -9.80 -4.16
CA GLN A 47 -10.83 -9.31 -2.78
C GLN A 47 -9.74 -10.10 -2.05
N CYS A 48 -8.50 -9.89 -2.45
CA CYS A 48 -7.33 -10.50 -1.81
C CYS A 48 -6.57 -9.42 -1.02
N PRO A 49 -6.40 -9.60 0.30
CA PRO A 49 -5.66 -8.61 1.09
C PRO A 49 -4.18 -8.63 0.72
N LEU A 50 -3.72 -7.53 0.15
CA LEU A 50 -2.37 -7.45 -0.40
C LEU A 50 -1.28 -7.48 0.67
N VAL A 51 -1.51 -6.87 1.83
CA VAL A 51 -0.52 -6.88 2.90
C VAL A 51 -0.38 -8.28 3.51
N GLU A 52 -1.51 -8.94 3.75
CA GLU A 52 -1.53 -10.24 4.42
C GLU A 52 -1.05 -11.36 3.52
N GLU A 53 -1.47 -11.35 2.26
CA GLU A 53 -1.20 -12.43 1.30
C GLU A 53 -0.10 -12.10 0.29
N GLY A 54 0.35 -10.84 0.25
CA GLY A 54 1.32 -10.41 -0.74
C GLY A 54 2.74 -10.37 -0.21
N THR A 55 3.67 -10.11 -1.13
CA THR A 55 5.08 -9.93 -0.81
C THR A 55 5.59 -8.66 -1.48
N LEU A 56 6.56 -8.02 -0.85
CA LEU A 56 7.20 -6.82 -1.38
C LEU A 56 8.65 -7.12 -1.72
N ASP A 57 9.04 -6.84 -2.96
CA ASP A 57 10.42 -6.96 -3.42
C ASP A 57 10.83 -5.63 -4.05
N GLY A 58 11.63 -4.84 -3.33
CA GLY A 58 11.91 -3.47 -3.75
C GLY A 58 10.62 -2.67 -3.77
N ARG A 59 10.16 -2.28 -4.96
CA ARG A 59 8.89 -1.58 -5.15
C ARG A 59 7.80 -2.45 -5.76
N ILE A 60 8.11 -3.73 -6.01
CA ILE A 60 7.17 -4.65 -6.65
C ILE A 60 6.38 -5.39 -5.57
N LEU A 61 5.07 -5.14 -5.56
CA LEU A 61 4.13 -5.81 -4.67
C LEU A 61 3.46 -6.92 -5.47
N THR A 62 3.63 -8.17 -5.00
CA THR A 62 3.03 -9.33 -5.65
C THR A 62 1.86 -9.82 -4.82
N CYS A 63 0.69 -9.94 -5.45
CA CYS A 63 -0.49 -10.52 -4.82
C CYS A 63 -0.28 -12.02 -4.62
N GLY A 64 -0.37 -12.51 -3.37
CA GLY A 64 -0.14 -13.91 -3.08
C GLY A 64 -1.25 -14.85 -3.54
N CYS A 65 -2.41 -14.30 -3.91
CA CYS A 65 -3.54 -15.12 -4.34
C CYS A 65 -3.39 -15.63 -5.77
N HIS A 66 -3.01 -14.74 -6.71
CA HIS A 66 -2.92 -15.11 -8.13
C HIS A 66 -1.70 -14.54 -8.85
N GLY A 67 -0.76 -13.94 -8.13
CA GLY A 67 0.49 -13.46 -8.72
C GLY A 67 0.43 -12.14 -9.46
N ALA A 68 -0.66 -11.39 -9.34
CA ALA A 68 -0.72 -10.04 -9.91
C ALA A 68 0.36 -9.16 -9.28
N GLN A 69 0.98 -8.29 -10.08
CA GLN A 69 2.06 -7.43 -9.59
C GLN A 69 1.75 -5.96 -9.83
N TYR A 70 2.14 -5.14 -8.86
CA TYR A 70 1.97 -3.70 -8.90
C TYR A 70 3.26 -3.00 -8.52
N ASP A 71 3.46 -1.81 -9.08
CA ASP A 71 4.49 -0.89 -8.58
C ASP A 71 3.85 -0.13 -7.42
N VAL A 72 4.27 -0.42 -6.19
CA VAL A 72 3.63 0.15 -5.01
C VAL A 72 3.86 1.66 -4.89
N THR A 73 4.87 2.21 -5.58
CA THR A 73 5.15 3.64 -5.55
C THR A 73 4.18 4.46 -6.39
N SER A 74 3.48 3.83 -7.33
CA SER A 74 2.53 4.49 -8.24
C SER A 74 1.16 3.83 -8.28
N GLY A 75 1.06 2.56 -7.87
CA GLY A 75 -0.13 1.74 -8.02
C GLY A 75 -0.26 1.08 -9.38
N LYS A 76 0.69 1.31 -10.27
CA LYS A 76 0.63 0.81 -11.65
C LYS A 76 0.69 -0.71 -11.70
N VAL A 77 -0.15 -1.31 -12.56
CA VAL A 77 -0.14 -2.76 -12.81
C VAL A 77 1.12 -3.12 -13.59
N LEU A 78 1.86 -4.13 -13.10
CA LEU A 78 3.05 -4.65 -13.76
C LEU A 78 2.82 -6.03 -14.36
N ALA A 79 1.89 -6.81 -13.80
CA ALA A 79 1.60 -8.15 -14.30
C ALA A 79 0.15 -8.54 -14.03
N PRO A 80 -0.47 -9.33 -14.97
CA PRO A 80 -1.82 -9.82 -14.77
C PRO A 80 -1.87 -10.82 -13.60
N PRO A 81 -3.07 -11.19 -13.10
CA PRO A 81 -4.37 -10.95 -13.71
C PRO A 81 -5.06 -9.65 -13.30
N ALA A 82 -4.37 -8.73 -12.65
CA ALA A 82 -5.01 -7.49 -12.21
C ALA A 82 -5.52 -6.67 -13.40
N PRO A 83 -6.83 -6.30 -13.43
CA PRO A 83 -7.39 -5.58 -14.57
C PRO A 83 -7.10 -4.07 -14.55
N ARG A 84 -6.68 -3.53 -13.40
CA ARG A 84 -6.48 -2.08 -13.25
C ARG A 84 -5.49 -1.79 -12.12
N PRO A 85 -4.93 -0.58 -12.07
CA PRO A 85 -4.03 -0.18 -10.98
C PRO A 85 -4.73 -0.23 -9.63
N ILE A 86 -3.96 -0.41 -8.57
CA ILE A 86 -4.46 -0.20 -7.21
C ILE A 86 -4.43 1.30 -6.92
N ALA A 87 -5.39 1.76 -6.12
CA ALA A 87 -5.38 3.14 -5.67
C ALA A 87 -4.17 3.38 -4.78
N SER A 88 -3.48 4.49 -5.02
CA SER A 88 -2.36 4.91 -4.18
C SER A 88 -2.70 6.25 -3.53
N TYR A 89 -2.14 6.49 -2.34
CA TYR A 89 -2.45 7.66 -1.54
C TYR A 89 -1.16 8.35 -1.13
N PRO A 90 -1.08 9.69 -1.26
CA PRO A 90 0.09 10.41 -0.76
C PRO A 90 0.29 10.20 0.73
N VAL A 91 1.53 10.03 1.14
CA VAL A 91 1.90 9.82 2.54
C VAL A 91 2.91 10.88 2.95
N HIS A 92 2.68 11.47 4.11
CA HIS A 92 3.61 12.43 4.70
C HIS A 92 4.00 11.93 6.08
N VAL A 93 5.30 11.94 6.38
CA VAL A 93 5.80 11.55 7.69
C VAL A 93 6.48 12.77 8.31
N ARG A 94 6.03 13.14 9.51
CA ARG A 94 6.63 14.25 10.26
C ARG A 94 6.79 13.81 11.70
N ASP A 95 8.02 13.85 12.21
CA ASP A 95 8.36 13.47 13.59
C ASP A 95 7.85 12.06 13.92
N GLY A 96 7.89 11.16 12.94
CA GLY A 96 7.44 9.77 13.09
C GLY A 96 5.94 9.58 12.94
N GLU A 97 5.17 10.65 12.82
CA GLU A 97 3.73 10.56 12.62
C GLU A 97 3.40 10.47 11.14
N VAL A 98 2.52 9.53 10.80
CA VAL A 98 2.13 9.25 9.41
C VAL A 98 0.78 9.89 9.13
N THR A 99 0.73 10.68 8.05
CA THR A 99 -0.49 11.30 7.55
C THR A 99 -0.73 10.81 6.13
N ILE A 100 -1.95 10.36 5.86
CA ILE A 100 -2.36 9.82 4.56
C ILE A 100 -3.45 10.71 4.00
N GLU A 101 -3.32 11.05 2.71
CA GLU A 101 -4.34 11.82 1.99
C GLU A 101 -5.25 10.88 1.23
N ILE A 102 -6.51 10.85 1.64
CA ILE A 102 -7.52 9.97 1.04
C ILE A 102 -8.76 10.72 0.56
#